data_c08ca4aee241a020d30265b1774f1f2c
#
_entry.id   c08ca4aee241a020d30265b1774f1f2c
#
_cell.length_a   1.000
_cell.length_b   1.000
_cell.length_c   1.000
_cell.angle_alpha   90.00
_cell.angle_beta   90.00
_cell.angle_gamma   90.00
#
_symmetry.space_group_name_H-M   'P 1'
#
loop_
_entity.id
_entity.type
_entity.pdbx_description
1 polymer ?
#
loop_
_entity_poly.entity_id
_entity_poly.type
_entity_poly.pdbx_seq_one_letter_code
_entity_poly.pdbx_strand_id
1 'polypeptide(L)'
;MVTGIDSFKEWFKESEEQYAIIGGTACDILMAEEGLDFRATKDIDLVLIIEAVDANFGKKFWEYVKQAGYEHCNKSSGVPQFYRFSHPITNQYPAMIELFTRKLDAIQLPEDAVLTPLPIDEELSSLSAILLDGDYYEFLKQGKVTVGEVTVLDAAHLIPFKAKAWMDLTDRKATGEHVDSKNIKKHKNDVFRLTELIDPTVKIAAPQGVYDDIQEFVQRMKNENVDIKQLGLVGRTKEKILEELKAMYETL
;
A
#
# COMPACT_ATOMS: atom_id res chain seq x y z
N MET A 1 4.43 -11.84 -9.83
CA MET A 1 3.62 -12.22 -8.63
C MET A 1 4.56 -12.39 -7.45
N VAL A 2 4.15 -11.94 -6.27
CA VAL A 2 4.94 -12.00 -5.04
C VAL A 2 5.22 -13.43 -4.64
N THR A 3 6.48 -13.76 -4.34
CA THR A 3 6.84 -15.09 -3.84
C THR A 3 6.15 -15.34 -2.50
N GLY A 4 5.55 -16.50 -2.32
CA GLY A 4 4.87 -16.90 -1.09
C GLY A 4 3.46 -16.36 -0.90
N ILE A 5 2.91 -15.61 -1.85
CA ILE A 5 1.53 -15.09 -1.76
C ILE A 5 0.49 -16.21 -1.63
N ASP A 6 0.74 -17.36 -2.22
CA ASP A 6 -0.21 -18.48 -2.18
C ASP A 6 -0.40 -19.03 -0.76
N SER A 7 0.67 -19.04 0.06
CA SER A 7 0.55 -19.41 1.47
C SER A 7 -0.29 -18.40 2.26
N PHE A 8 -0.16 -17.11 1.93
CA PHE A 8 -0.96 -16.05 2.54
C PHE A 8 -2.43 -16.19 2.16
N LYS A 9 -2.73 -16.43 0.88
CA LYS A 9 -4.08 -16.66 0.36
C LYS A 9 -4.78 -17.79 1.11
N GLU A 10 -4.16 -18.96 1.11
CA GLU A 10 -4.73 -20.15 1.76
C GLU A 10 -4.95 -19.93 3.26
N TRP A 11 -3.99 -19.28 3.93
CA TRP A 11 -4.08 -19.05 5.37
C TRP A 11 -5.15 -18.05 5.75
N PHE A 12 -5.28 -16.94 5.00
CA PHE A 12 -6.21 -15.85 5.30
C PHE A 12 -7.53 -15.93 4.55
N LYS A 13 -7.81 -17.04 3.90
CA LYS A 13 -9.14 -17.36 3.38
C LYS A 13 -10.20 -17.14 4.46
N GLU A 14 -11.34 -16.58 4.10
CA GLU A 14 -12.43 -16.19 4.99
C GLU A 14 -12.09 -15.03 5.97
N SER A 15 -11.01 -14.30 5.68
CA SER A 15 -10.58 -13.12 6.47
C SER A 15 -10.54 -11.84 5.64
N GLU A 16 -11.17 -11.83 4.47
CA GLU A 16 -11.07 -10.79 3.44
C GLU A 16 -11.56 -9.43 3.92
N GLU A 17 -12.51 -9.41 4.87
CA GLU A 17 -13.02 -8.15 5.42
C GLU A 17 -12.08 -7.48 6.43
N GLN A 18 -11.16 -8.24 7.00
CA GLN A 18 -10.34 -7.82 8.15
C GLN A 18 -9.07 -7.10 7.75
N TYR A 19 -8.69 -7.13 6.46
CA TYR A 19 -7.48 -6.48 5.96
C TYR A 19 -7.65 -5.94 4.54
N ALA A 20 -6.66 -5.15 4.13
CA ALA A 20 -6.42 -4.80 2.73
C ALA A 20 -4.92 -4.81 2.45
N ILE A 21 -4.51 -5.48 1.38
CA ILE A 21 -3.15 -5.36 0.84
C ILE A 21 -3.08 -4.07 0.04
N ILE A 22 -2.03 -3.30 0.27
CA ILE A 22 -1.75 -2.06 -0.44
C ILE A 22 -0.34 -2.12 -1.08
N GLY A 23 0.21 -0.99 -1.46
CA GLY A 23 1.61 -0.90 -1.86
C GLY A 23 1.92 -1.55 -3.22
N GLY A 24 3.12 -2.12 -3.31
CA GLY A 24 3.61 -2.73 -4.54
C GLY A 24 2.90 -4.04 -4.88
N THR A 25 2.61 -4.84 -3.86
CA THR A 25 1.95 -6.14 -4.01
C THR A 25 0.52 -6.01 -4.51
N ALA A 26 -0.25 -5.03 -4.03
CA ALA A 26 -1.58 -4.76 -4.58
C ALA A 26 -1.51 -4.38 -6.07
N CYS A 27 -0.56 -3.52 -6.45
CA CYS A 27 -0.35 -3.17 -7.86
C CYS A 27 -0.02 -4.41 -8.71
N ASP A 28 0.86 -5.30 -8.24
CA ASP A 28 1.25 -6.52 -8.95
C ASP A 28 0.07 -7.47 -9.14
N ILE A 29 -0.77 -7.66 -8.11
CA ILE A 29 -1.96 -8.50 -8.17
C ILE A 29 -2.97 -7.95 -9.18
N LEU A 30 -3.28 -6.64 -9.11
CA LEU A 30 -4.24 -6.00 -10.01
C LEU A 30 -3.77 -6.01 -11.47
N MET A 31 -2.49 -5.74 -11.72
CA MET A 31 -1.91 -5.80 -13.07
C MET A 31 -1.93 -7.22 -13.63
N ALA A 32 -1.58 -8.22 -12.81
CA ALA A 32 -1.58 -9.62 -13.22
C ALA A 32 -2.98 -10.13 -13.58
N GLU A 33 -4.04 -9.67 -12.90
CA GLU A 33 -5.43 -10.01 -13.22
C GLU A 33 -5.82 -9.56 -14.63
N GLU A 34 -5.31 -8.40 -15.06
CA GLU A 34 -5.51 -7.86 -16.40
C GLU A 34 -4.47 -8.35 -17.43
N GLY A 35 -3.61 -9.30 -17.05
CA GLY A 35 -2.55 -9.84 -17.91
C GLY A 35 -1.42 -8.86 -18.21
N LEU A 36 -1.25 -7.85 -17.38
CA LEU A 36 -0.20 -6.83 -17.50
C LEU A 36 0.98 -7.13 -16.59
N ASP A 37 2.18 -6.80 -17.07
CA ASP A 37 3.40 -6.94 -16.28
C ASP A 37 3.57 -5.77 -15.30
N PHE A 38 4.00 -6.07 -14.09
CA PHE A 38 4.39 -5.09 -13.10
C PHE A 38 5.86 -5.29 -12.68
N ARG A 39 6.43 -4.30 -11.99
CA ARG A 39 7.77 -4.45 -11.40
C ARG A 39 7.77 -5.49 -10.30
N ALA A 40 8.90 -6.19 -10.12
CA ALA A 40 9.05 -7.14 -9.02
C ALA A 40 8.83 -6.47 -7.67
N THR A 41 8.05 -7.13 -6.82
CA THR A 41 7.82 -6.77 -5.42
C THR A 41 8.01 -8.01 -4.55
N LYS A 42 8.38 -7.84 -3.29
CA LYS A 42 8.71 -8.95 -2.37
C LYS A 42 7.92 -8.87 -1.07
N ASP A 43 7.38 -7.71 -0.78
CA ASP A 43 6.86 -7.36 0.52
C ASP A 43 5.34 -7.21 0.42
N ILE A 44 4.61 -7.67 1.44
CA ILE A 44 3.17 -7.45 1.58
C ILE A 44 2.98 -6.29 2.56
N ASP A 45 2.45 -5.17 2.07
CA ASP A 45 1.97 -4.07 2.88
C ASP A 45 0.52 -4.36 3.27
N LEU A 46 0.26 -4.71 4.52
CA LEU A 46 -1.04 -5.16 5.04
C LEU A 46 -1.63 -4.11 5.98
N VAL A 47 -2.79 -3.57 5.64
CA VAL A 47 -3.55 -2.66 6.51
C VAL A 47 -4.68 -3.42 7.18
N LEU A 48 -4.77 -3.34 8.50
CA LEU A 48 -5.88 -3.91 9.25
C LEU A 48 -7.11 -2.98 9.25
N ILE A 49 -8.26 -3.57 8.98
CA ILE A 49 -9.55 -2.88 9.10
C ILE A 49 -10.03 -3.03 10.54
N ILE A 50 -9.74 -2.03 11.35
CA ILE A 50 -9.92 -2.09 12.82
C ILE A 50 -11.37 -2.31 13.26
N GLU A 51 -12.33 -2.01 12.42
CA GLU A 51 -13.76 -2.24 12.65
C GLU A 51 -14.17 -3.71 12.42
N ALA A 52 -13.36 -4.47 11.67
CA ALA A 52 -13.63 -5.86 11.29
C ALA A 52 -12.69 -6.87 11.97
N VAL A 53 -11.52 -6.42 12.43
CA VAL A 53 -10.54 -7.29 13.10
C VAL A 53 -11.07 -7.77 14.45
N ASP A 54 -11.00 -9.08 14.65
CA ASP A 54 -11.38 -9.74 15.90
C ASP A 54 -10.22 -10.58 16.50
N ALA A 55 -10.46 -11.16 17.67
CA ALA A 55 -9.47 -11.99 18.37
C ALA A 55 -9.09 -13.25 17.55
N ASN A 56 -10.02 -13.78 16.73
CA ASN A 56 -9.74 -14.94 15.91
C ASN A 56 -8.76 -14.62 14.80
N PHE A 57 -8.94 -13.47 14.15
CA PHE A 57 -7.96 -12.99 13.16
C PHE A 57 -6.59 -12.77 13.80
N GLY A 58 -6.53 -12.13 14.95
CA GLY A 58 -5.28 -11.92 15.69
C GLY A 58 -4.57 -13.23 15.96
N LYS A 59 -5.28 -14.24 16.49
CA LYS A 59 -4.74 -15.57 16.73
C LYS A 59 -4.24 -16.23 15.45
N LYS A 60 -5.06 -16.21 14.37
CA LYS A 60 -4.75 -16.75 13.05
C LYS A 60 -3.48 -16.11 12.45
N PHE A 61 -3.36 -14.78 12.59
CA PHE A 61 -2.18 -14.04 12.13
C PHE A 61 -0.91 -14.45 12.89
N TRP A 62 -0.97 -14.58 14.22
CA TRP A 62 0.16 -15.02 15.01
C TRP A 62 0.58 -16.46 14.74
N GLU A 63 -0.38 -17.36 14.53
CA GLU A 63 -0.10 -18.73 14.11
C GLU A 63 0.63 -18.76 12.78
N TYR A 64 0.23 -17.92 11.81
CA TYR A 64 0.92 -17.77 10.53
C TYR A 64 2.36 -17.28 10.70
N VAL A 65 2.56 -16.23 11.48
CA VAL A 65 3.90 -15.68 11.78
C VAL A 65 4.81 -16.73 12.43
N LYS A 66 4.30 -17.48 13.40
CA LYS A 66 5.03 -18.57 14.07
C LYS A 66 5.36 -19.72 13.12
N GLN A 67 4.41 -20.17 12.31
CA GLN A 67 4.62 -21.26 11.37
C GLN A 67 5.61 -20.89 10.27
N ALA A 68 5.54 -19.68 9.76
CA ALA A 68 6.50 -19.15 8.79
C ALA A 68 7.88 -18.92 9.40
N GLY A 69 7.99 -18.89 10.74
CA GLY A 69 9.24 -18.63 11.46
C GLY A 69 9.81 -17.26 11.17
N TYR A 70 8.95 -16.26 10.95
CA TYR A 70 9.42 -14.90 10.73
C TYR A 70 10.23 -14.37 11.91
N GLU A 71 11.34 -13.72 11.60
CA GLU A 71 12.01 -12.87 12.56
C GLU A 71 11.17 -11.63 12.84
N HIS A 72 10.95 -11.34 14.12
CA HIS A 72 10.27 -10.15 14.57
C HIS A 72 11.11 -9.44 15.63
N CYS A 73 11.26 -8.15 15.50
CA CYS A 73 12.08 -7.35 16.41
C CYS A 73 11.24 -6.60 17.44
N ASN A 74 11.80 -6.38 18.63
CA ASN A 74 11.10 -5.96 19.85
C ASN A 74 11.37 -4.53 20.32
N LYS A 75 10.36 -3.78 20.69
CA LYS A 75 10.05 -2.96 21.89
C LYS A 75 9.03 -1.84 21.60
N SER A 76 8.02 -1.73 22.47
CA SER A 76 6.93 -0.79 22.31
C SER A 76 7.25 0.59 22.91
N SER A 77 6.86 1.67 22.24
CA SER A 77 7.02 3.06 22.69
C SER A 77 5.69 3.84 22.78
N GLY A 78 4.52 3.17 22.71
CA GLY A 78 3.22 3.83 22.87
C GLY A 78 2.73 4.68 21.68
N VAL A 79 3.42 4.62 20.53
CA VAL A 79 3.06 5.33 19.30
C VAL A 79 2.38 4.35 18.34
N PRO A 80 1.49 4.79 17.38
CA PRO A 80 0.88 3.91 16.35
C PRO A 80 1.95 3.05 15.70
N GLN A 81 1.71 1.75 15.59
CA GLN A 81 2.80 0.81 15.38
C GLN A 81 2.70 0.10 14.06
N PHE A 82 3.85 -0.01 13.42
CA PHE A 82 4.10 -0.82 12.26
C PHE A 82 4.88 -2.04 12.72
N TYR A 83 4.47 -3.18 12.23
CA TYR A 83 5.17 -4.42 12.53
C TYR A 83 5.73 -4.96 11.23
N ARG A 84 7.02 -5.27 11.24
CA ARG A 84 7.68 -5.92 10.13
C ARG A 84 8.05 -7.34 10.54
N PHE A 85 7.63 -8.28 9.73
CA PHE A 85 7.95 -9.70 9.83
C PHE A 85 8.78 -10.06 8.61
N SER A 86 10.01 -10.50 8.80
CA SER A 86 10.98 -10.76 7.73
C SER A 86 11.72 -12.06 7.94
N HIS A 87 12.47 -12.51 6.93
CA HIS A 87 13.28 -13.71 6.95
C HIS A 87 12.51 -14.97 7.35
N PRO A 88 11.46 -15.36 6.58
CA PRO A 88 10.77 -16.62 6.84
C PRO A 88 11.71 -17.82 6.65
N ILE A 89 11.41 -18.93 7.29
CA ILE A 89 12.24 -20.16 7.22
C ILE A 89 12.32 -20.77 5.82
N THR A 90 11.34 -20.47 4.96
CA THR A 90 11.32 -20.94 3.57
C THR A 90 10.72 -19.87 2.65
N ASN A 91 11.01 -20.00 1.35
CA ASN A 91 10.43 -19.15 0.31
C ASN A 91 8.96 -19.47 -0.05
N GLN A 92 8.33 -20.38 0.66
CA GLN A 92 6.89 -20.63 0.55
C GLN A 92 6.06 -19.52 1.20
N TYR A 93 6.70 -18.69 2.03
CA TYR A 93 6.11 -17.52 2.67
C TYR A 93 6.62 -16.24 2.03
N PRO A 94 5.84 -15.13 2.07
CA PRO A 94 6.31 -13.83 1.63
C PRO A 94 7.61 -13.43 2.31
N ALA A 95 8.54 -12.82 1.58
CA ALA A 95 9.84 -12.46 2.13
C ALA A 95 9.74 -11.48 3.30
N MET A 96 8.71 -10.63 3.27
CA MET A 96 8.41 -9.66 4.33
C MET A 96 6.91 -9.35 4.36
N ILE A 97 6.38 -9.13 5.56
CA ILE A 97 5.04 -8.58 5.78
C ILE A 97 5.21 -7.33 6.64
N GLU A 98 4.68 -6.22 6.15
CA GLU A 98 4.57 -4.97 6.89
C GLU A 98 3.11 -4.78 7.30
N LEU A 99 2.86 -4.77 8.60
CA LEU A 99 1.51 -4.69 9.16
C LEU A 99 1.25 -3.29 9.70
N PHE A 100 0.22 -2.66 9.18
CA PHE A 100 -0.23 -1.34 9.57
C PHE A 100 -1.55 -1.43 10.34
N THR A 101 -1.62 -0.77 11.49
CA THR A 101 -2.85 -0.70 12.29
C THR A 101 -2.99 0.65 12.97
N ARG A 102 -4.19 1.20 13.01
CA ARG A 102 -4.50 2.46 13.71
C ARG A 102 -4.67 2.28 15.22
N LYS A 103 -4.87 1.05 15.71
CA LYS A 103 -5.01 0.72 17.12
C LYS A 103 -4.03 -0.36 17.53
N LEU A 104 -3.35 -0.15 18.64
CA LEU A 104 -2.35 -1.07 19.19
C LEU A 104 -2.94 -2.38 19.67
N ASP A 105 -4.18 -2.35 20.16
CA ASP A 105 -4.91 -3.48 20.72
C ASP A 105 -5.80 -4.22 19.70
N ALA A 106 -5.75 -3.80 18.44
CA ALA A 106 -6.52 -4.43 17.36
C ALA A 106 -6.16 -5.92 17.18
N ILE A 107 -4.91 -6.27 17.46
CA ILE A 107 -4.44 -7.66 17.54
C ILE A 107 -4.01 -7.91 18.98
N GLN A 108 -4.73 -8.76 19.69
CA GLN A 108 -4.29 -9.24 21.00
C GLN A 108 -3.03 -10.09 20.82
N LEU A 109 -1.93 -9.60 21.38
CA LEU A 109 -0.66 -10.31 21.36
C LEU A 109 -0.69 -11.46 22.37
N PRO A 110 -0.16 -12.65 22.02
CA PRO A 110 0.19 -13.65 23.03
C PRO A 110 1.11 -13.04 24.09
N GLU A 111 1.00 -13.49 25.34
CA GLU A 111 1.81 -12.96 26.46
C GLU A 111 3.33 -13.08 26.23
N ASP A 112 3.74 -14.01 25.38
CA ASP A 112 5.13 -14.26 24.95
C ASP A 112 5.53 -13.52 23.67
N ALA A 113 4.60 -12.83 23.02
CA ALA A 113 4.90 -12.06 21.83
C ALA A 113 5.59 -10.75 22.20
N VAL A 114 6.83 -10.67 21.85
CA VAL A 114 7.65 -9.47 22.05
C VAL A 114 7.78 -8.76 20.71
N LEU A 115 7.10 -7.64 20.52
CA LEU A 115 7.16 -6.83 19.29
C LEU A 115 8.07 -5.63 19.47
N THR A 116 8.91 -5.38 18.48
CA THR A 116 9.71 -4.17 18.41
C THR A 116 9.20 -3.30 17.28
N PRO A 117 8.92 -2.02 17.52
CA PRO A 117 8.89 -1.04 16.46
C PRO A 117 10.27 -0.99 15.81
N LEU A 118 10.31 -1.15 14.50
CA LEU A 118 11.53 -0.96 13.74
C LEU A 118 11.96 0.52 13.74
N PRO A 119 13.23 0.80 13.58
CA PRO A 119 13.63 2.12 13.10
C PRO A 119 12.89 2.34 11.77
N ILE A 120 12.07 3.39 11.77
CA ILE A 120 11.21 3.75 10.66
C ILE A 120 12.14 4.16 9.51
N ASP A 121 12.18 3.36 8.45
CA ASP A 121 12.79 3.82 7.21
C ASP A 121 11.89 4.85 6.52
N GLU A 122 12.42 5.55 5.55
CA GLU A 122 11.79 6.70 4.93
C GLU A 122 10.44 6.35 4.26
N GLU A 123 10.37 5.21 3.59
CA GLU A 123 9.17 4.76 2.87
C GLU A 123 8.08 4.32 3.86
N LEU A 124 8.46 3.59 4.89
CA LEU A 124 7.56 3.15 5.95
C LEU A 124 6.99 4.35 6.74
N SER A 125 7.81 5.35 7.02
CA SER A 125 7.38 6.59 7.69
C SER A 125 6.32 7.34 6.87
N SER A 126 6.52 7.45 5.56
CA SER A 126 5.58 8.13 4.67
C SER A 126 4.23 7.41 4.61
N LEU A 127 4.24 6.11 4.33
CA LEU A 127 3.01 5.31 4.27
C LEU A 127 2.27 5.29 5.60
N SER A 128 3.00 5.25 6.69
CA SER A 128 2.47 5.30 8.05
C SER A 128 1.71 6.58 8.34
N ALA A 129 2.31 7.71 8.00
CA ALA A 129 1.69 9.01 8.20
C ALA A 129 0.40 9.13 7.38
N ILE A 130 0.40 8.62 6.14
CA ILE A 130 -0.78 8.60 5.27
C ILE A 130 -1.90 7.75 5.89
N LEU A 131 -1.60 6.57 6.41
CA LEU A 131 -2.60 5.67 7.00
C LEU A 131 -3.15 6.14 8.36
N LEU A 132 -2.44 7.05 9.05
CA LEU A 132 -2.93 7.69 10.26
C LEU A 132 -3.94 8.80 9.96
N ASP A 133 -3.91 9.36 8.76
CA ASP A 133 -4.89 10.33 8.29
C ASP A 133 -6.28 9.68 8.17
N GLY A 134 -7.29 10.33 8.74
CA GLY A 134 -8.67 9.83 8.76
C GLY A 134 -9.28 9.73 7.37
N ASP A 135 -9.04 10.73 6.52
CA ASP A 135 -9.55 10.78 5.15
C ASP A 135 -9.00 9.63 4.31
N TYR A 136 -7.70 9.35 4.43
CA TYR A 136 -7.06 8.25 3.71
C TYR A 136 -7.52 6.87 4.20
N TYR A 137 -7.77 6.71 5.49
CA TYR A 137 -8.29 5.45 6.01
C TYR A 137 -9.74 5.18 5.57
N GLU A 138 -10.61 6.18 5.63
CA GLU A 138 -11.99 6.07 5.13
C GLU A 138 -11.99 5.78 3.62
N PHE A 139 -11.14 6.45 2.87
CA PHE A 139 -10.98 6.25 1.44
C PHE A 139 -10.47 4.83 1.12
N LEU A 140 -9.54 4.30 1.90
CA LEU A 140 -9.06 2.91 1.76
C LEU A 140 -10.20 1.91 1.94
N LYS A 141 -11.07 2.10 2.94
CA LYS A 141 -12.19 1.17 3.19
C LYS A 141 -13.16 1.09 2.00
N GLN A 142 -13.34 2.19 1.27
CA GLN A 142 -14.22 2.26 0.10
C GLN A 142 -13.66 1.49 -1.11
N GLY A 143 -12.34 1.45 -1.26
CA GLY A 143 -11.67 0.87 -2.41
C GLY A 143 -11.24 -0.59 -2.25
N LYS A 144 -11.69 -1.30 -1.22
CA LYS A 144 -11.37 -2.72 -1.06
C LYS A 144 -12.04 -3.57 -2.12
N VAL A 145 -11.25 -4.40 -2.78
CA VAL A 145 -11.74 -5.40 -3.74
C VAL A 145 -11.06 -6.75 -3.49
N THR A 146 -11.79 -7.83 -3.69
CA THR A 146 -11.23 -9.18 -3.60
C THR A 146 -10.81 -9.65 -4.98
N VAL A 147 -9.52 -9.97 -5.14
CA VAL A 147 -8.93 -10.50 -6.37
C VAL A 147 -8.34 -11.87 -6.06
N GLY A 148 -8.88 -12.91 -6.71
CA GLY A 148 -8.60 -14.26 -6.27
C GLY A 148 -9.12 -14.51 -4.85
N GLU A 149 -8.23 -14.81 -3.92
CA GLU A 149 -8.57 -15.09 -2.52
C GLU A 149 -7.90 -14.07 -1.55
N VAL A 150 -7.62 -12.84 -2.02
CA VAL A 150 -7.05 -11.76 -1.19
C VAL A 150 -7.78 -10.45 -1.41
N THR A 151 -7.89 -9.66 -0.36
CA THR A 151 -8.40 -8.29 -0.45
C THR A 151 -7.25 -7.34 -0.70
N VAL A 152 -7.37 -6.57 -1.77
CA VAL A 152 -6.43 -5.51 -2.14
C VAL A 152 -7.16 -4.17 -2.24
N LEU A 153 -6.44 -3.09 -2.18
CA LEU A 153 -6.96 -1.78 -2.55
C LEU A 153 -6.97 -1.69 -4.08
N ASP A 154 -8.08 -1.29 -4.69
CA ASP A 154 -8.21 -1.15 -6.14
C ASP A 154 -7.30 -0.04 -6.71
N ALA A 155 -7.15 -0.01 -8.03
CA ALA A 155 -6.25 0.91 -8.71
C ALA A 155 -6.61 2.39 -8.47
N ALA A 156 -7.90 2.74 -8.49
CA ALA A 156 -8.35 4.11 -8.30
C ALA A 156 -8.09 4.62 -6.88
N HIS A 157 -8.20 3.73 -5.89
CA HIS A 157 -7.91 4.08 -4.51
C HIS A 157 -6.41 3.98 -4.16
N LEU A 158 -5.61 3.15 -4.87
CA LEU A 158 -4.15 3.10 -4.70
C LEU A 158 -3.43 4.35 -5.22
N ILE A 159 -3.93 4.98 -6.29
CA ILE A 159 -3.30 6.15 -6.92
C ILE A 159 -3.05 7.28 -5.91
N PRO A 160 -4.02 7.74 -5.11
CA PRO A 160 -3.78 8.80 -4.13
C PRO A 160 -2.70 8.45 -3.10
N PHE A 161 -2.64 7.22 -2.62
CA PHE A 161 -1.57 6.76 -1.71
C PHE A 161 -0.19 6.87 -2.35
N LYS A 162 -0.07 6.47 -3.61
CA LYS A 162 1.19 6.58 -4.36
C LYS A 162 1.57 8.03 -4.66
N ALA A 163 0.58 8.86 -5.00
CA ALA A 163 0.76 10.29 -5.23
C ALA A 163 1.25 11.01 -3.97
N LYS A 164 0.59 10.77 -2.84
CA LYS A 164 0.97 11.33 -1.54
C LYS A 164 2.37 10.90 -1.11
N ALA A 165 2.69 9.60 -1.21
CA ALA A 165 4.01 9.09 -0.90
C ALA A 165 5.10 9.72 -1.79
N TRP A 166 4.83 9.93 -3.09
CA TRP A 166 5.76 10.62 -3.97
C TRP A 166 5.99 12.07 -3.54
N MET A 167 4.94 12.81 -3.19
CA MET A 167 5.05 14.20 -2.73
C MET A 167 5.83 14.30 -1.43
N ASP A 168 5.48 13.50 -0.42
CA ASP A 168 6.14 13.46 0.88
C ASP A 168 7.65 13.18 0.76
N LEU A 169 8.01 12.11 0.03
CA LEU A 169 9.41 11.75 -0.17
C LEU A 169 10.18 12.81 -0.97
N THR A 170 9.52 13.49 -1.90
CA THR A 170 10.12 14.59 -2.67
C THR A 170 10.40 15.79 -1.77
N ASP A 171 9.45 16.16 -0.92
CA ASP A 171 9.57 17.30 0.01
C ASP A 171 10.62 17.03 1.08
N ARG A 172 10.64 15.83 1.68
CA ARG A 172 11.66 15.40 2.62
C ARG A 172 13.07 15.44 2.02
N LYS A 173 13.21 15.00 0.77
CA LYS A 173 14.48 15.10 0.05
C LYS A 173 14.88 16.56 -0.17
N ALA A 174 13.95 17.44 -0.52
CA ALA A 174 14.20 18.86 -0.73
C ALA A 174 14.62 19.58 0.57
N THR A 175 14.16 19.12 1.72
CA THR A 175 14.58 19.64 3.06
C THR A 175 15.91 19.06 3.55
N GLY A 176 16.55 18.17 2.75
CA GLY A 176 17.88 17.63 3.05
C GLY A 176 17.87 16.31 3.80
N GLU A 177 16.71 15.66 3.95
CA GLU A 177 16.66 14.29 4.45
C GLU A 177 17.27 13.31 3.45
N HIS A 178 17.84 12.23 3.96
CA HIS A 178 18.36 11.17 3.13
C HIS A 178 17.19 10.35 2.57
N VAL A 179 16.81 10.56 1.30
CA VAL A 179 15.75 9.82 0.62
C VAL A 179 16.28 9.17 -0.65
N ASP A 180 16.07 7.86 -0.82
CA ASP A 180 16.45 7.14 -2.03
C ASP A 180 15.59 7.61 -3.22
N SER A 181 16.25 8.19 -4.21
CA SER A 181 15.61 8.64 -5.45
C SER A 181 14.87 7.52 -6.20
N LYS A 182 15.26 6.24 -5.98
CA LYS A 182 14.56 5.09 -6.57
C LYS A 182 13.15 4.95 -5.99
N ASN A 183 12.98 5.21 -4.68
CA ASN A 183 11.67 5.16 -4.03
C ASN A 183 10.75 6.29 -4.55
N ILE A 184 11.28 7.51 -4.68
CA ILE A 184 10.53 8.62 -5.30
C ILE A 184 10.08 8.23 -6.72
N LYS A 185 11.01 7.75 -7.56
CA LYS A 185 10.72 7.33 -8.93
C LYS A 185 9.70 6.19 -9.00
N LYS A 186 9.79 5.23 -8.08
CA LYS A 186 8.88 4.08 -7.97
C LYS A 186 7.43 4.54 -7.77
N HIS A 187 7.16 5.38 -6.77
CA HIS A 187 5.81 5.88 -6.50
C HIS A 187 5.24 6.68 -7.67
N LYS A 188 6.02 7.58 -8.25
CA LYS A 188 5.65 8.32 -9.46
C LYS A 188 5.22 7.39 -10.59
N ASN A 189 6.05 6.41 -10.90
CA ASN A 189 5.80 5.49 -11.99
C ASN A 189 4.59 4.59 -11.75
N ASP A 190 4.39 4.15 -10.49
CA ASP A 190 3.25 3.32 -10.10
C ASP A 190 1.93 4.07 -10.35
N VAL A 191 1.84 5.39 -10.06
CA VAL A 191 0.65 6.20 -10.37
C VAL A 191 0.30 6.11 -11.86
N PHE A 192 1.26 6.34 -12.74
CA PHE A 192 1.01 6.30 -14.18
C PHE A 192 0.60 4.90 -14.66
N ARG A 193 1.24 3.85 -14.18
CA ARG A 193 0.89 2.47 -14.55
C ARG A 193 -0.51 2.09 -14.11
N LEU A 194 -0.91 2.44 -12.89
CA LEU A 194 -2.25 2.14 -12.37
C LEU A 194 -3.37 2.76 -13.22
N THR A 195 -3.11 3.84 -13.95
CA THR A 195 -4.12 4.43 -14.84
C THR A 195 -4.49 3.53 -16.04
N GLU A 196 -3.76 2.46 -16.31
CA GLU A 196 -4.15 1.47 -17.34
C GLU A 196 -5.31 0.59 -16.88
N LEU A 197 -5.50 0.45 -15.57
CA LEU A 197 -6.52 -0.39 -14.96
C LEU A 197 -7.86 0.33 -14.75
N ILE A 198 -7.95 1.61 -15.13
CA ILE A 198 -9.10 2.44 -14.78
C ILE A 198 -9.73 3.02 -16.06
N ASP A 199 -11.04 2.86 -16.19
CA ASP A 199 -11.80 3.59 -17.20
C ASP A 199 -11.72 5.10 -16.89
N PRO A 200 -11.21 5.94 -17.80
CA PRO A 200 -11.04 7.37 -17.55
C PRO A 200 -12.35 8.14 -17.36
N THR A 201 -13.50 7.52 -17.63
CA THR A 201 -14.82 8.12 -17.42
C THR A 201 -15.36 7.91 -16.00
N VAL A 202 -14.74 7.01 -15.21
CA VAL A 202 -15.15 6.73 -13.83
C VAL A 202 -14.92 7.96 -12.95
N LYS A 203 -15.87 8.19 -12.03
CA LYS A 203 -15.80 9.22 -11.01
C LYS A 203 -15.69 8.60 -9.64
N ILE A 204 -14.71 9.06 -8.88
CA ILE A 204 -14.40 8.57 -7.55
C ILE A 204 -14.67 9.68 -6.54
N ALA A 205 -15.64 9.46 -5.68
CA ALA A 205 -15.92 10.37 -4.57
C ALA A 205 -14.80 10.21 -3.53
N ALA A 206 -14.10 11.29 -3.22
CA ALA A 206 -12.97 11.28 -2.31
C ALA A 206 -13.15 12.31 -1.19
N PRO A 207 -12.68 12.00 0.04
CA PRO A 207 -12.55 13.00 1.10
C PRO A 207 -11.73 14.21 0.63
N GLN A 208 -12.01 15.39 1.19
CA GLN A 208 -11.39 16.64 0.76
C GLN A 208 -9.86 16.58 0.76
N GLY A 209 -9.23 16.00 1.80
CA GLY A 209 -7.77 15.89 1.89
C GLY A 209 -7.18 15.02 0.77
N VAL A 210 -7.86 13.91 0.41
CA VAL A 210 -7.42 13.03 -0.68
C VAL A 210 -7.59 13.73 -2.04
N TYR A 211 -8.70 14.42 -2.24
CA TYR A 211 -8.93 15.22 -3.45
C TYR A 211 -7.86 16.29 -3.64
N ASP A 212 -7.58 17.08 -2.60
CA ASP A 212 -6.59 18.16 -2.64
C ASP A 212 -5.20 17.63 -2.96
N ASP A 213 -4.80 16.49 -2.36
CA ASP A 213 -3.53 15.83 -2.63
C ASP A 213 -3.41 15.37 -4.10
N ILE A 214 -4.47 14.87 -4.71
CA ILE A 214 -4.46 14.53 -6.14
C ILE A 214 -4.32 15.77 -7.02
N GLN A 215 -5.04 16.86 -6.70
CA GLN A 215 -4.90 18.11 -7.45
C GLN A 215 -3.47 18.67 -7.35
N GLU A 216 -2.88 18.62 -6.17
CA GLU A 216 -1.49 19.03 -5.94
C GLU A 216 -0.51 18.14 -6.70
N PHE A 217 -0.67 16.81 -6.62
CA PHE A 217 0.14 15.87 -7.39
C PHE A 217 0.12 16.18 -8.89
N VAL A 218 -1.07 16.36 -9.47
CA VAL A 218 -1.25 16.70 -10.89
C VAL A 218 -0.52 18.01 -11.22
N GLN A 219 -0.62 19.01 -10.36
CA GLN A 219 0.04 20.29 -10.58
C GLN A 219 1.57 20.17 -10.53
N ARG A 220 2.12 19.48 -9.54
CA ARG A 220 3.57 19.25 -9.41
C ARG A 220 4.11 18.42 -10.58
N MET A 221 3.33 17.41 -11.01
CA MET A 221 3.72 16.46 -12.04
C MET A 221 3.86 17.11 -13.44
N LYS A 222 3.24 18.27 -13.70
CA LYS A 222 3.41 19.01 -14.97
C LYS A 222 4.87 19.31 -15.29
N ASN A 223 5.66 19.60 -14.27
CA ASN A 223 7.08 19.95 -14.39
C ASN A 223 8.02 18.74 -14.28
N GLU A 224 7.49 17.56 -13.94
CA GLU A 224 8.25 16.34 -13.80
C GLU A 224 8.45 15.61 -15.13
N ASN A 225 9.62 15.00 -15.30
CA ASN A 225 9.85 14.12 -16.44
C ASN A 225 9.33 12.71 -16.15
N VAL A 226 8.48 12.20 -17.06
CA VAL A 226 7.95 10.83 -17.03
C VAL A 226 8.12 10.20 -18.40
N ASP A 227 8.84 9.11 -18.47
CA ASP A 227 9.01 8.35 -19.71
C ASP A 227 7.83 7.37 -19.89
N ILE A 228 6.76 7.89 -20.51
CA ILE A 228 5.51 7.15 -20.75
C ILE A 228 5.76 5.87 -21.57
N LYS A 229 6.70 5.92 -22.52
CA LYS A 229 7.04 4.75 -23.36
C LYS A 229 7.74 3.66 -22.54
N GLN A 230 8.66 4.05 -21.65
CA GLN A 230 9.35 3.11 -20.77
C GLN A 230 8.39 2.45 -19.78
N LEU A 231 7.27 3.12 -19.44
CA LEU A 231 6.22 2.57 -18.59
C LEU A 231 5.29 1.59 -19.30
N GLY A 232 5.40 1.44 -20.63
CA GLY A 232 4.52 0.58 -21.42
C GLY A 232 3.22 1.24 -21.88
N LEU A 233 2.99 2.52 -21.55
CA LEU A 233 1.74 3.25 -21.79
C LEU A 233 1.65 3.71 -23.26
N VAL A 234 1.44 2.74 -24.16
CA VAL A 234 1.46 2.98 -25.62
C VAL A 234 0.25 3.81 -26.05
N GLY A 235 0.51 4.86 -26.83
CA GLY A 235 -0.56 5.71 -27.37
C GLY A 235 -1.11 6.75 -26.38
N ARG A 236 -0.58 6.82 -25.15
CA ARG A 236 -0.95 7.82 -24.16
C ARG A 236 0.12 8.92 -24.03
N THR A 237 -0.26 10.10 -23.58
CA THR A 237 0.66 11.18 -23.23
C THR A 237 0.53 11.52 -21.73
N LYS A 238 1.60 12.07 -21.17
CA LYS A 238 1.60 12.51 -19.77
C LYS A 238 0.46 13.51 -19.51
N GLU A 239 0.32 14.47 -20.40
CA GLU A 239 -0.68 15.54 -20.30
C GLU A 239 -2.09 14.97 -20.23
N LYS A 240 -2.42 14.03 -21.13
CA LYS A 240 -3.73 13.39 -21.16
C LYS A 240 -4.01 12.58 -19.89
N ILE A 241 -3.00 11.81 -19.42
CA ILE A 241 -3.13 11.06 -18.16
C ILE A 241 -3.37 12.01 -16.97
N LEU A 242 -2.68 13.14 -16.90
CA LEU A 242 -2.88 14.11 -15.83
C LEU A 242 -4.27 14.79 -15.89
N GLU A 243 -4.78 15.04 -17.09
CA GLU A 243 -6.16 15.54 -17.26
C GLU A 243 -7.20 14.51 -16.80
N GLU A 244 -7.02 13.24 -17.14
CA GLU A 244 -7.87 12.13 -16.72
C GLU A 244 -7.84 11.97 -15.19
N LEU A 245 -6.67 11.96 -14.56
CA LEU A 245 -6.51 11.90 -13.11
C LEU A 245 -7.19 13.08 -12.41
N LYS A 246 -7.01 14.29 -12.95
CA LYS A 246 -7.65 15.48 -12.40
C LYS A 246 -9.18 15.41 -12.44
N ALA A 247 -9.72 14.84 -13.51
CA ALA A 247 -11.16 14.76 -13.72
C ALA A 247 -11.81 13.56 -12.99
N MET A 248 -11.03 12.54 -12.63
CA MET A 248 -11.51 11.30 -12.02
C MET A 248 -12.03 11.49 -10.60
N TYR A 249 -11.36 12.31 -9.80
CA TYR A 249 -11.69 12.48 -8.38
C TYR A 249 -12.59 13.70 -8.18
N GLU A 250 -13.62 13.51 -7.35
CA GLU A 250 -14.59 14.56 -6.97
C GLU A 250 -14.70 14.56 -5.44
N THR A 251 -14.95 15.72 -4.84
CA THR A 251 -15.15 15.82 -3.39
C THR A 251 -16.48 15.20 -2.98
N LEU A 252 -16.48 14.51 -1.83
CA LEU A 252 -17.69 14.02 -1.17
C LEU A 252 -18.64 15.14 -0.81
#